data_2008805b1d9168e7cac0244913f4bd9b
#
_entry.id   2008805b1d9168e7cac0244913f4bd9b
#
_cell.length_a   1.000
_cell.length_b   1.000
_cell.length_c   1.000
_cell.angle_alpha   90.00
_cell.angle_beta   90.00
_cell.angle_gamma   90.00
#
_symmetry.space_group_name_H-M   'P 1'
#
loop_
_entity.id
_entity.type
_entity.pdbx_description
1 polymer ?
#
loop_
_entity_poly.entity_id
_entity_poly.type
_entity_poly.pdbx_seq_one_letter_code
_entity_poly.pdbx_strand_id
1 'polypeptide(L)'
;MVVLGDPQTYVKNTFSQPIFELMTAWTAAHKDALKIKAVLCTGDLVERNDTPTAFAQFRGDANGNAPSFAQWEFVARAFSRLDGEIPYVLCTGNHDYGYESSENRQTRFGDYF
;
A
#
# COMPACT_ATOMS: atom_id res chain seq x y z
N MET A 1 3.70 7.44 -17.84
CA MET A 1 3.52 7.42 -16.38
C MET A 1 2.41 6.42 -16.06
N VAL A 2 2.57 5.65 -15.00
CA VAL A 2 1.53 4.79 -14.42
C VAL A 2 1.03 5.46 -13.15
N VAL A 3 -0.28 5.45 -12.92
CA VAL A 3 -0.88 5.93 -11.69
C VAL A 3 -1.54 4.73 -11.01
N LEU A 4 -1.16 4.47 -9.78
CA LEU A 4 -1.76 3.48 -8.90
C LEU A 4 -2.64 4.23 -7.90
N GLY A 5 -3.91 3.90 -7.87
CA GLY A 5 -4.84 4.43 -6.87
C GLY A 5 -4.79 3.56 -5.61
N ASP A 6 -5.42 3.99 -4.59
CA ASP A 6 -5.63 3.48 -3.25
C ASP A 6 -5.47 1.94 -3.10
N PRO A 7 -4.27 1.42 -2.80
CA PRO A 7 -4.06 -0.03 -2.74
C PRO A 7 -4.62 -0.69 -1.48
N GLN A 8 -5.08 0.08 -0.50
CA GLN A 8 -5.53 -0.40 0.81
C GLN A 8 -6.47 -1.61 0.73
N THR A 9 -7.41 -1.61 -0.21
CA THR A 9 -8.41 -2.68 -0.36
C THR A 9 -7.76 -4.02 -0.75
N TYR A 10 -6.69 -3.98 -1.55
CA TYR A 10 -5.90 -5.16 -1.88
C TYR A 10 -5.01 -5.58 -0.71
N VAL A 11 -4.40 -4.60 -0.05
CA VAL A 11 -3.37 -4.80 0.97
C VAL A 11 -3.93 -5.38 2.27
N LYS A 12 -5.14 -4.97 2.66
CA LYS A 12 -5.78 -5.43 3.91
C LYS A 12 -6.14 -6.92 3.95
N ASN A 13 -6.25 -7.57 2.80
CA ASN A 13 -6.62 -8.97 2.73
C ASN A 13 -5.54 -9.81 2.05
N THR A 14 -5.02 -10.81 2.75
CA THR A 14 -3.93 -11.65 2.24
C THR A 14 -4.26 -12.35 0.92
N PHE A 15 -5.54 -12.66 0.68
CA PHE A 15 -5.98 -13.29 -0.57
C PHE A 15 -5.96 -12.33 -1.77
N SER A 16 -6.06 -11.02 -1.54
CA SER A 16 -6.05 -10.00 -2.61
C SER A 16 -4.68 -9.33 -2.80
N GLN A 17 -3.77 -9.48 -1.84
CA GLN A 17 -2.40 -8.96 -1.94
C GLN A 17 -1.67 -9.34 -3.24
N PRO A 18 -1.77 -10.60 -3.75
CA PRO A 18 -1.14 -10.97 -5.01
C PRO A 18 -1.58 -10.14 -6.22
N ILE A 19 -2.78 -9.56 -6.18
CA ILE A 19 -3.27 -8.68 -7.26
C ILE A 19 -2.43 -7.41 -7.32
N PHE A 20 -2.21 -6.76 -6.18
CA PHE A 20 -1.39 -5.54 -6.14
C PHE A 20 0.09 -5.84 -6.44
N GLU A 21 0.59 -6.96 -5.95
CA GLU A 21 1.95 -7.42 -6.29
C GLU A 21 2.11 -7.66 -7.80
N LEU A 22 1.10 -8.23 -8.46
CA LEU A 22 1.09 -8.39 -9.90
C LEU A 22 1.09 -7.03 -10.64
N MET A 23 0.38 -6.03 -10.12
CA MET A 23 0.36 -4.69 -10.73
C MET A 23 1.75 -4.04 -10.75
N THR A 24 2.49 -4.11 -9.64
CA THR A 24 3.86 -3.56 -9.57
C THR A 24 4.84 -4.38 -10.42
N ALA A 25 4.76 -5.72 -10.36
CA ALA A 25 5.58 -6.60 -11.17
C ALA A 25 5.33 -6.42 -12.67
N TRP A 26 4.07 -6.32 -13.08
CA TRP A 26 3.68 -6.06 -14.47
C TRP A 26 4.23 -4.71 -14.94
N THR A 27 4.15 -3.69 -14.09
CA THR A 27 4.65 -2.34 -14.40
C THR A 27 6.15 -2.37 -14.66
N ALA A 28 6.91 -3.06 -13.80
CA ALA A 28 8.36 -3.25 -13.98
C ALA A 28 8.68 -4.01 -15.27
N ALA A 29 7.99 -5.13 -15.53
CA ALA A 29 8.22 -5.97 -16.70
C ALA A 29 7.92 -5.27 -18.03
N HIS A 30 7.01 -4.31 -18.04
CA HIS A 30 6.59 -3.61 -19.27
C HIS A 30 7.20 -2.21 -19.42
N LYS A 31 8.16 -1.83 -18.56
CA LYS A 31 8.71 -0.46 -18.54
C LYS A 31 9.23 -0.02 -19.89
N ASP A 32 9.97 -0.87 -20.57
CA ASP A 32 10.61 -0.53 -21.85
C ASP A 32 9.61 -0.56 -22.99
N ALA A 33 8.78 -1.60 -23.06
CA ALA A 33 7.77 -1.76 -24.12
C ALA A 33 6.75 -0.61 -24.12
N LEU A 34 6.33 -0.17 -22.93
CA LEU A 34 5.37 0.92 -22.75
C LEU A 34 6.02 2.28 -22.49
N LYS A 35 7.34 2.34 -22.45
CA LYS A 35 8.12 3.56 -22.15
C LYS A 35 7.67 4.21 -20.83
N ILE A 36 7.47 3.40 -19.80
CA ILE A 36 7.07 3.89 -18.48
C ILE A 36 8.25 4.62 -17.85
N LYS A 37 8.07 5.89 -17.51
CA LYS A 37 9.12 6.77 -16.98
C LYS A 37 8.96 7.05 -15.48
N ALA A 38 7.78 6.86 -14.94
CA ALA A 38 7.49 7.07 -13.51
C ALA A 38 6.21 6.36 -13.11
N VAL A 39 6.12 6.06 -11.83
CA VAL A 39 4.90 5.57 -11.16
C VAL A 39 4.51 6.59 -10.09
N LEU A 40 3.22 6.89 -10.00
CA LEU A 40 2.63 7.70 -8.93
C LEU A 40 1.61 6.86 -8.18
N CYS A 41 1.69 6.82 -6.85
CA CYS A 41 0.63 6.30 -6.00
C CYS A 41 -0.06 7.44 -5.25
N THR A 42 -1.38 7.46 -5.29
CA THR A 42 -2.19 8.59 -4.80
C THR A 42 -2.46 8.55 -3.30
N GLY A 43 -2.01 7.53 -2.60
CA GLY A 43 -2.17 7.40 -1.14
C GLY A 43 -3.07 6.23 -0.77
N ASP A 44 -3.50 6.21 0.50
CA ASP A 44 -4.25 5.12 1.12
C ASP A 44 -3.56 3.77 0.89
N LEU A 45 -2.28 3.74 1.30
CA LEU A 45 -1.38 2.60 1.11
C LEU A 45 -1.82 1.40 1.93
N VAL A 46 -2.39 1.66 3.11
CA VAL A 46 -2.92 0.66 4.05
C VAL A 46 -4.35 1.02 4.45
N GLU A 47 -5.13 0.05 4.89
CA GLU A 47 -6.50 0.29 5.38
C GLU A 47 -6.51 0.97 6.74
N ARG A 48 -5.56 0.61 7.62
CA ARG A 48 -5.38 1.19 8.95
C ARG A 48 -3.90 1.30 9.25
N ASN A 49 -3.47 2.51 9.56
CA ASN A 49 -2.06 2.77 9.83
C ASN A 49 -1.52 2.00 11.05
N ASP A 50 -2.27 1.95 12.15
CA ASP A 50 -1.79 1.39 13.42
C ASP A 50 -2.90 0.67 14.21
N THR A 51 -3.58 -0.28 13.60
CA THR A 51 -4.62 -1.07 14.26
C THR A 51 -4.16 -2.51 14.46
N PRO A 52 -4.08 -2.99 15.71
CA PRO A 52 -3.75 -4.39 15.97
C PRO A 52 -4.88 -5.34 15.51
N THR A 53 -4.51 -6.54 15.11
CA THR A 53 -5.43 -7.55 14.53
C THR A 53 -6.65 -7.81 15.42
N ALA A 54 -6.48 -7.83 16.75
CA ALA A 54 -7.58 -8.02 17.69
C ALA A 54 -8.67 -6.95 17.57
N PHE A 55 -8.33 -5.76 17.12
CA PHE A 55 -9.29 -4.67 16.89
C PHE A 55 -10.10 -4.87 15.61
N ALA A 56 -9.52 -5.50 14.60
CA ALA A 56 -10.21 -5.80 13.35
C ALA A 56 -11.37 -6.77 13.57
N GLN A 57 -11.21 -7.74 14.48
CA GLN A 57 -12.27 -8.69 14.83
C GLN A 57 -13.48 -8.03 15.51
N PHE A 58 -13.28 -6.94 16.22
CA PHE A 58 -14.35 -6.21 16.91
C PHE A 58 -15.20 -5.34 15.98
N ARG A 59 -14.64 -4.92 14.85
CA ARG A 59 -15.28 -4.00 13.90
C ARG A 59 -15.71 -4.66 12.60
N GLY A 60 -15.82 -5.98 12.59
CA GLY A 60 -16.00 -6.71 11.34
C GLY A 60 -14.80 -6.45 10.42
N ASP A 61 -14.70 -6.98 9.28
CA ASP A 61 -13.54 -6.99 8.38
C ASP A 61 -12.96 -5.60 7.95
N ALA A 62 -13.15 -4.55 8.75
CA ALA A 62 -12.71 -3.19 8.40
C ALA A 62 -11.21 -3.11 8.11
N ASN A 63 -10.37 -3.80 8.92
CA ASN A 63 -8.93 -3.88 8.66
C ASN A 63 -8.55 -5.11 7.81
N GLY A 64 -9.52 -5.89 7.36
CA GLY A 64 -9.27 -7.15 6.69
C GLY A 64 -8.69 -8.22 7.64
N ASN A 65 -7.98 -9.19 7.07
CA ASN A 65 -7.33 -10.27 7.84
C ASN A 65 -5.81 -10.05 8.04
N ALA A 66 -5.26 -8.95 7.53
CA ALA A 66 -3.86 -8.57 7.73
C ALA A 66 -3.78 -7.45 8.78
N PRO A 67 -2.98 -7.60 9.86
CA PRO A 67 -2.74 -6.51 10.80
C PRO A 67 -1.99 -5.37 10.14
N SER A 68 -2.08 -4.15 10.70
CA SER A 68 -1.52 -2.96 10.09
C SER A 68 -0.03 -3.09 9.74
N PHE A 69 0.79 -3.65 10.63
CA PHE A 69 2.22 -3.86 10.35
C PHE A 69 2.45 -4.76 9.12
N ALA A 70 1.65 -5.83 8.98
CA ALA A 70 1.77 -6.73 7.82
C ALA A 70 1.29 -6.08 6.51
N GLN A 71 0.32 -5.15 6.60
CA GLN A 71 -0.09 -4.34 5.46
C GLN A 71 1.04 -3.42 5.01
N TRP A 72 1.70 -2.72 5.95
CA TRP A 72 2.85 -1.87 5.65
C TRP A 72 4.03 -2.65 5.06
N GLU A 73 4.38 -3.79 5.67
CA GLU A 73 5.43 -4.68 5.12
C GLU A 73 5.11 -5.15 3.71
N PHE A 74 3.85 -5.51 3.47
CA PHE A 74 3.44 -5.96 2.15
C PHE A 74 3.52 -4.85 1.10
N VAL A 75 2.99 -3.65 1.38
CA VAL A 75 2.98 -2.55 0.40
C VAL A 75 4.40 -2.09 0.10
N ALA A 76 5.27 -1.99 1.11
CA ALA A 76 6.68 -1.65 0.91
C ALA A 76 7.38 -2.69 0.01
N ARG A 77 7.18 -3.98 0.27
CA ARG A 77 7.72 -5.06 -0.56
C ARG A 77 7.17 -5.02 -2.00
N ALA A 78 5.89 -4.70 -2.17
CA ALA A 78 5.29 -4.60 -3.50
C ALA A 78 5.93 -3.46 -4.32
N PHE A 79 6.15 -2.29 -3.71
CA PHE A 79 6.82 -1.16 -4.36
C PHE A 79 8.31 -1.40 -4.57
N SER A 80 9.00 -2.14 -3.70
CA SER A 80 10.43 -2.43 -3.86
C SER A 80 10.75 -3.17 -5.17
N ARG A 81 9.76 -3.76 -5.83
CA ARG A 81 9.92 -4.32 -7.18
C ARG A 81 10.24 -3.27 -8.24
N LEU A 82 10.00 -2.00 -7.94
CA LEU A 82 10.30 -0.89 -8.82
C LEU A 82 11.67 -0.27 -8.53
N ASP A 83 12.33 -0.65 -7.42
CA ASP A 83 13.60 -0.09 -6.99
C ASP A 83 14.69 -0.32 -8.05
N GLY A 84 15.37 0.76 -8.42
CA GLY A 84 16.39 0.72 -9.48
C GLY A 84 15.84 0.51 -10.90
N GLU A 85 14.54 0.25 -11.06
CA GLU A 85 13.89 -0.01 -12.34
C GLU A 85 13.11 1.20 -12.85
N ILE A 86 12.25 1.77 -12.02
CA ILE A 86 11.38 2.90 -12.39
C ILE A 86 11.27 3.83 -11.17
N PRO A 87 11.56 5.12 -11.31
CA PRO A 87 11.31 6.06 -10.22
C PRO A 87 9.82 6.11 -9.89
N TYR A 88 9.51 6.12 -8.59
CA TYR A 88 8.15 6.24 -8.12
C TYR A 88 8.00 7.29 -7.02
N VAL A 89 6.81 7.85 -6.93
CA VAL A 89 6.41 8.81 -5.90
C VAL A 89 5.20 8.26 -5.19
N LEU A 90 5.26 8.24 -3.87
CA LEU A 90 4.16 7.81 -3.01
C LEU A 90 3.60 9.04 -2.29
N CYS A 91 2.28 9.16 -2.33
CA CYS A 91 1.57 10.07 -1.44
C CYS A 91 1.00 9.26 -0.27
N THR A 92 0.68 9.93 0.81
CA THR A 92 -0.12 9.37 1.90
C THR A 92 -1.55 9.87 1.76
N GLY A 93 -2.51 9.00 2.04
CA GLY A 93 -3.94 9.32 2.13
C GLY A 93 -4.42 9.38 3.58
N ASN A 94 -5.72 9.48 3.79
CA ASN A 94 -6.29 9.59 5.13
C ASN A 94 -6.18 8.29 5.95
N HIS A 95 -6.20 7.13 5.32
CA HIS A 95 -6.05 5.83 5.98
C HIS A 95 -4.62 5.56 6.47
N ASP A 96 -3.64 6.27 5.93
CA ASP A 96 -2.22 6.16 6.30
C ASP A 96 -1.87 6.90 7.60
N TYR A 97 -2.86 7.49 8.28
CA TYR A 97 -2.70 8.23 9.53
C TYR A 97 -3.68 7.76 10.61
N GLY A 98 -3.23 7.85 11.87
CA GLY A 98 -4.06 7.54 13.02
C GLY A 98 -4.40 6.06 13.15
N TYR A 99 -5.53 5.78 13.78
CA TYR A 99 -6.03 4.42 13.98
C TYR A 99 -7.08 4.01 12.95
N GLU A 100 -7.89 4.95 12.50
CA GLU A 100 -8.96 4.70 11.53
C GLU A 100 -8.78 5.51 10.26
N SER A 101 -8.78 6.85 10.39
CA SER A 101 -8.76 7.74 9.25
C SER A 101 -8.39 9.16 9.68
N SER A 102 -7.12 9.43 9.82
CA SER A 102 -6.57 10.78 10.10
C SER A 102 -7.04 11.43 11.42
N GLU A 103 -7.39 10.64 12.46
CA GLU A 103 -7.73 11.20 13.78
C GLU A 103 -6.56 11.95 14.42
N ASN A 104 -5.37 11.65 13.98
CA ASN A 104 -4.15 12.35 14.36
C ASN A 104 -3.18 12.41 13.16
N ARG A 105 -2.01 13.01 13.35
CA ARG A 105 -1.00 13.12 12.29
C ARG A 105 0.14 12.09 12.40
N GLN A 106 -0.07 11.03 13.16
CA GLN A 106 0.92 9.96 13.29
C GLN A 106 0.75 8.98 12.13
N THR A 107 1.85 8.64 11.49
CA THR A 107 1.92 7.67 10.41
C THR A 107 3.15 6.80 10.57
N ARG A 108 3.05 5.55 10.17
CA ARG A 108 4.19 4.63 10.07
C ARG A 108 4.87 4.68 8.69
N PHE A 109 4.43 5.55 7.81
CA PHE A 109 4.98 5.67 6.46
C PHE A 109 6.51 5.73 6.46
N GLY A 110 7.11 6.61 7.28
CA GLY A 110 8.56 6.77 7.36
C GLY A 110 9.33 5.59 7.99
N ASP A 111 8.63 4.57 8.51
CA ASP A 111 9.25 3.34 9.02
C ASP A 111 9.51 2.34 7.87
N TYR A 112 8.84 2.53 6.73
CA TYR A 112 8.82 1.57 5.62
C TYR A 112 9.34 2.14 4.28
N PHE A 113 9.33 3.48 4.12
CA PHE A 113 9.74 4.17 2.88
C PHE A 113 10.75 5.29 3.09
#